data_f227797ded8c2d2b4b1b875a328d3055
#
_entry.id   f227797ded8c2d2b4b1b875a328d3055
#
_cell.length_a   1.000
_cell.length_b   1.000
_cell.length_c   1.000
_cell.angle_alpha   90.00
_cell.angle_beta   90.00
_cell.angle_gamma   90.00
#
_symmetry.space_group_name_H-M   'P 1'
#
loop_
_entity.id
_entity.type
_entity.pdbx_description
1 polymer ?
#
loop_
_entity_poly.entity_id
_entity_poly.type
_entity_poly.pdbx_seq_one_letter_code
_entity_poly.pdbx_strand_id
1 'polypeptide(L)'
;MLRQRAGKGAFMNTVMELIEKQGFDCVGTCAASDLKVLEEVRHMCEADRCHKYGKTWACPPGCGDIHDIERQMHEYSYCAVVQSVGQLEDEFDGETIIETSAKQNERFYKLLEDLDAAGLGTEVMSLSTAQCRNCKTCTYPDEPCRFPDKRFVSMSASGVLVAETCRKAGIPYNHGKNTIAYTSCVLYN
;
A
#
# COMPACT_ATOMS: atom_id res chain seq x y z
N MET A 1 24.02 -13.66 18.92
CA MET A 1 22.85 -13.40 19.77
C MET A 1 21.62 -13.88 19.02
N LEU A 2 21.03 -14.99 19.46
CA LEU A 2 19.82 -15.57 18.87
C LEU A 2 18.63 -14.69 19.28
N ARG A 3 18.08 -13.89 18.33
CA ARG A 3 16.76 -13.27 18.51
C ARG A 3 15.75 -14.43 18.52
N GLN A 4 15.10 -14.61 19.68
CA GLN A 4 13.94 -15.48 19.79
C GLN A 4 12.90 -14.99 18.79
N ARG A 5 12.55 -15.82 17.79
CA ARG A 5 11.39 -15.60 16.92
C ARG A 5 10.18 -15.61 17.83
N ALA A 6 9.55 -14.48 18.01
CA ALA A 6 8.18 -14.43 18.54
C ALA A 6 7.35 -15.42 17.70
N GLY A 7 6.53 -16.26 18.36
CA GLY A 7 5.73 -17.25 17.63
C GLY A 7 4.86 -16.55 16.58
N LYS A 8 4.62 -17.18 15.41
CA LYS A 8 3.85 -16.61 14.28
C LYS A 8 2.55 -15.90 14.72
N GLY A 9 1.85 -16.45 15.73
CA GLY A 9 0.65 -15.83 16.28
C GLY A 9 0.87 -14.49 16.99
N ALA A 10 1.98 -14.35 17.73
CA ALA A 10 2.31 -13.08 18.41
C ALA A 10 2.70 -11.99 17.40
N PHE A 11 3.41 -12.35 16.33
CA PHE A 11 3.77 -11.43 15.24
C PHE A 11 2.53 -10.90 14.52
N MET A 12 1.64 -11.80 14.10
CA MET A 12 0.38 -11.45 13.44
C MET A 12 -0.49 -10.54 14.31
N ASN A 13 -0.62 -10.86 15.60
CA ASN A 13 -1.37 -10.03 16.54
C ASN A 13 -0.78 -8.63 16.66
N THR A 14 0.56 -8.49 16.75
CA THR A 14 1.23 -7.21 16.83
C THR A 14 0.99 -6.37 15.57
N VAL A 15 1.07 -6.95 14.36
CA VAL A 15 0.77 -6.23 13.11
C VAL A 15 -0.66 -5.70 13.12
N MET A 16 -1.63 -6.55 13.49
CA MET A 16 -3.05 -6.17 13.53
C MET A 16 -3.34 -5.10 14.58
N GLU A 17 -2.77 -5.20 15.78
CA GLU A 17 -2.88 -4.18 16.84
C GLU A 17 -2.34 -2.82 16.39
N LEU A 18 -1.21 -2.80 15.68
CA LEU A 18 -0.65 -1.57 15.13
C LEU A 18 -1.53 -0.97 14.03
N ILE A 19 -2.17 -1.81 13.18
CA ILE A 19 -3.14 -1.39 12.19
C ILE A 19 -4.37 -0.76 12.84
N GLU A 20 -4.97 -1.43 13.82
CA GLU A 20 -6.15 -0.97 14.54
C GLU A 20 -5.91 0.38 15.24
N LYS A 21 -4.73 0.57 15.82
CA LYS A 21 -4.30 1.82 16.46
C LYS A 21 -4.33 3.02 15.51
N GLN A 22 -4.15 2.84 14.20
CA GLN A 22 -4.18 3.94 13.24
C GLN A 22 -5.59 4.46 12.93
N GLY A 23 -6.65 3.72 13.29
CA GLY A 23 -8.03 4.14 13.13
C GLY A 23 -8.47 4.26 11.66
N PHE A 24 -8.04 3.33 10.79
CA PHE A 24 -8.57 3.23 9.44
C PHE A 24 -10.08 3.01 9.45
N ASP A 25 -10.77 3.53 8.44
CA ASP A 25 -12.24 3.45 8.37
C ASP A 25 -12.71 2.03 8.01
N CYS A 26 -11.90 1.28 7.25
CA CYS A 26 -12.09 -0.14 6.99
C CYS A 26 -10.77 -0.90 7.10
N VAL A 27 -10.83 -2.06 7.70
CA VAL A 27 -9.73 -3.03 7.79
C VAL A 27 -10.27 -4.41 7.44
N GLY A 28 -9.57 -5.12 6.56
CA GLY A 28 -9.88 -6.49 6.20
C GLY A 28 -8.62 -7.31 5.96
N THR A 29 -8.74 -8.62 5.95
CA THR A 29 -7.59 -9.51 5.73
C THR A 29 -7.90 -10.59 4.71
N CYS A 30 -6.90 -10.96 3.92
CA CYS A 30 -6.97 -12.09 3.00
C CYS A 30 -5.62 -12.82 2.95
N ALA A 31 -5.54 -13.91 2.22
CA ALA A 31 -4.24 -14.52 1.94
C ALA A 31 -3.44 -13.63 0.96
N ALA A 32 -2.12 -13.56 1.11
CA ALA A 32 -1.27 -12.84 0.15
C ALA A 32 -1.40 -13.41 -1.27
N SER A 33 -1.62 -14.73 -1.40
CA SER A 33 -1.89 -15.41 -2.67
C SER A 33 -3.24 -15.05 -3.33
N ASP A 34 -4.13 -14.35 -2.63
CA ASP A 34 -5.38 -13.82 -3.18
C ASP A 34 -5.20 -12.52 -3.96
N LEU A 35 -4.02 -11.86 -3.83
CA LEU A 35 -3.72 -10.64 -4.57
C LEU A 35 -3.55 -10.98 -6.06
N LYS A 36 -4.48 -10.49 -6.86
CA LYS A 36 -4.44 -10.66 -8.30
C LYS A 36 -3.61 -9.55 -8.93
N VAL A 37 -2.52 -9.92 -9.58
CA VAL A 37 -1.63 -9.01 -10.31
C VAL A 37 -1.95 -9.08 -11.80
N LEU A 38 -2.10 -7.93 -12.45
CA LEU A 38 -2.45 -7.79 -13.86
C LEU A 38 -1.59 -6.70 -14.51
N GLU A 39 -1.03 -7.01 -15.66
CA GLU A 39 -0.29 -6.02 -16.47
C GLU A 39 -1.19 -4.85 -16.87
N GLU A 40 -2.45 -5.11 -17.20
CA GLU A 40 -3.43 -4.08 -17.59
C GLU A 40 -3.63 -3.04 -16.48
N VAL A 41 -3.62 -3.45 -15.21
CA VAL A 41 -3.70 -2.52 -14.08
C VAL A 41 -2.46 -1.64 -14.03
N ARG A 42 -1.27 -2.22 -14.26
CA ARG A 42 -0.02 -1.47 -14.30
C ARG A 42 0.07 -0.54 -15.50
N HIS A 43 -0.42 -0.95 -16.66
CA HIS A 43 -0.50 -0.12 -17.87
C HIS A 43 -1.36 1.14 -17.67
N MET A 44 -2.32 1.12 -16.74
CA MET A 44 -3.08 2.35 -16.40
C MET A 44 -2.16 3.47 -15.87
N CYS A 45 -0.98 3.15 -15.33
CA CYS A 45 -0.01 4.15 -14.91
C CYS A 45 0.60 4.92 -16.09
N GLU A 46 0.57 4.39 -17.32
CA GLU A 46 1.10 5.03 -18.52
C GLU A 46 0.31 6.29 -18.91
N ALA A 47 -0.96 6.38 -18.49
CA ALA A 47 -1.75 7.58 -18.65
C ALA A 47 -1.22 8.79 -17.84
N ASP A 48 -0.24 8.56 -16.97
CA ASP A 48 0.52 9.51 -16.14
C ASP A 48 -0.33 10.56 -15.42
N ARG A 49 -1.56 10.20 -15.00
CA ARG A 49 -2.50 11.10 -14.31
C ARG A 49 -1.91 11.70 -13.02
N CYS A 50 -0.99 10.97 -12.38
CA CYS A 50 -0.29 11.41 -11.17
C CYS A 50 1.05 12.12 -11.47
N HIS A 51 1.45 12.24 -12.75
CA HIS A 51 2.67 12.87 -13.23
C HIS A 51 3.98 12.29 -12.68
N LYS A 52 3.99 10.95 -12.41
CA LYS A 52 5.14 10.22 -11.84
C LYS A 52 5.61 9.02 -12.66
N TYR A 53 4.89 8.66 -13.72
CA TYR A 53 5.33 7.60 -14.63
C TYR A 53 6.70 7.94 -15.25
N GLY A 54 7.63 7.00 -15.22
CA GLY A 54 8.99 7.21 -15.73
C GLY A 54 9.82 8.27 -14.99
N LYS A 55 9.42 8.68 -13.77
CA LYS A 55 10.09 9.79 -13.03
C LYS A 55 10.53 9.40 -11.62
N THR A 56 10.21 8.21 -11.14
CA THR A 56 10.57 7.78 -9.79
C THR A 56 10.87 6.29 -9.73
N TRP A 57 11.70 5.88 -8.76
CA TRP A 57 11.98 4.48 -8.45
C TRP A 57 10.78 3.71 -7.89
N ALA A 58 9.70 4.41 -7.52
CA ALA A 58 8.49 3.81 -6.97
C ALA A 58 7.35 3.67 -7.99
N CYS A 59 7.54 4.16 -9.21
CA CYS A 59 6.55 4.10 -10.29
C CYS A 59 7.11 3.34 -11.49
N PRO A 60 6.27 2.77 -12.35
CA PRO A 60 6.73 2.11 -13.57
C PRO A 60 7.46 3.10 -14.51
N PRO A 61 8.48 2.65 -15.22
CA PRO A 61 9.13 1.34 -15.14
C PRO A 61 10.11 1.18 -13.97
N GLY A 62 10.45 2.27 -13.25
CA GLY A 62 11.49 2.31 -12.21
C GLY A 62 11.23 1.42 -10.99
N CYS A 63 9.98 1.03 -10.72
CA CYS A 63 9.67 0.16 -9.58
C CYS A 63 10.03 -1.32 -9.78
N GLY A 64 10.53 -1.69 -10.95
CA GLY A 64 10.95 -3.06 -11.26
C GLY A 64 9.93 -3.85 -12.08
N ASP A 65 10.23 -5.11 -12.33
CA ASP A 65 9.38 -6.02 -13.09
C ASP A 65 8.14 -6.43 -12.28
N ILE A 66 6.99 -6.56 -12.95
CA ILE A 66 5.72 -6.87 -12.30
C ILE A 66 5.70 -8.29 -11.73
N HIS A 67 6.32 -9.25 -12.43
CA HIS A 67 6.37 -10.64 -11.98
C HIS A 67 7.36 -10.83 -10.82
N ASP A 68 8.40 -10.00 -10.76
CA ASP A 68 9.31 -9.98 -9.60
C ASP A 68 8.58 -9.47 -8.35
N ILE A 69 7.77 -8.42 -8.49
CA ILE A 69 6.94 -7.88 -7.42
C ILE A 69 5.90 -8.93 -6.97
N GLU A 70 5.25 -9.60 -7.92
CA GLU A 70 4.27 -10.65 -7.63
C GLU A 70 4.91 -11.81 -6.86
N ARG A 71 6.10 -12.28 -7.28
CA ARG A 71 6.84 -13.33 -6.55
C ARG A 71 7.16 -12.89 -5.12
N GLN A 72 7.61 -11.64 -4.93
CA GLN A 72 7.89 -11.11 -3.59
C GLN A 72 6.61 -11.06 -2.73
N MET A 73 5.47 -10.66 -3.29
CA MET A 73 4.19 -10.67 -2.56
C MET A 73 3.81 -12.08 -2.10
N HIS A 74 4.06 -13.10 -2.93
CA HIS A 74 3.73 -14.49 -2.62
C HIS A 74 4.68 -15.16 -1.61
N GLU A 75 5.76 -14.49 -1.19
CA GLU A 75 6.59 -14.93 -0.05
C GLU A 75 5.90 -14.71 1.30
N TYR A 76 4.84 -13.90 1.32
CA TYR A 76 4.04 -13.63 2.51
C TYR A 76 2.80 -14.53 2.57
N SER A 77 2.29 -14.74 3.79
CA SER A 77 1.11 -15.58 4.04
C SER A 77 -0.18 -14.77 4.06
N TYR A 78 -0.14 -13.57 4.62
CA TYR A 78 -1.31 -12.72 4.89
C TYR A 78 -1.17 -11.35 4.27
N CYS A 79 -2.31 -10.74 3.98
CA CYS A 79 -2.43 -9.36 3.54
C CYS A 79 -3.51 -8.66 4.36
N ALA A 80 -3.14 -7.61 5.09
CA ALA A 80 -4.08 -6.68 5.71
C ALA A 80 -4.34 -5.52 4.75
N VAL A 81 -5.59 -5.29 4.42
CA VAL A 81 -6.06 -4.21 3.54
C VAL A 81 -6.70 -3.14 4.40
N VAL A 82 -6.28 -1.90 4.22
CA VAL A 82 -6.71 -0.76 5.04
C VAL A 82 -7.22 0.38 4.16
N GLN A 83 -8.31 1.03 4.59
CA GLN A 83 -8.92 2.11 3.83
C GLN A 83 -9.25 3.31 4.70
N SER A 84 -9.12 4.52 4.11
CA SER A 84 -9.82 5.72 4.55
C SER A 84 -10.90 6.06 3.54
N VAL A 85 -12.09 6.40 4.06
CA VAL A 85 -13.29 6.68 3.26
C VAL A 85 -13.71 8.12 3.51
N GLY A 86 -14.02 8.85 2.43
CA GLY A 86 -14.57 10.20 2.46
C GLY A 86 -15.99 10.22 1.90
N GLN A 87 -16.87 11.01 2.53
CA GLN A 87 -18.21 11.29 2.03
C GLN A 87 -18.19 12.62 1.27
N LEU A 88 -18.41 12.56 -0.04
CA LEU A 88 -18.41 13.73 -0.91
C LEU A 88 -19.77 14.46 -0.82
N GLU A 89 -19.76 15.78 -0.88
CA GLU A 89 -20.99 16.57 -1.05
C GLU A 89 -21.57 16.31 -2.43
N ASP A 90 -20.71 16.34 -3.47
CA ASP A 90 -21.05 16.02 -4.86
C ASP A 90 -19.81 15.46 -5.61
N GLU A 91 -19.92 15.23 -6.92
CA GLU A 91 -18.83 14.69 -7.76
C GLU A 91 -17.65 15.66 -7.98
N PHE A 92 -17.79 16.94 -7.62
CA PHE A 92 -16.76 17.98 -7.76
C PHE A 92 -16.11 18.35 -6.42
N ASP A 93 -16.45 17.68 -5.33
CA ASP A 93 -15.89 17.91 -3.99
C ASP A 93 -14.40 17.53 -3.92
N GLY A 94 -13.56 18.37 -4.53
CA GLY A 94 -12.12 18.20 -4.58
C GLY A 94 -11.44 18.31 -3.20
N GLU A 95 -12.06 19.04 -2.26
CA GLU A 95 -11.52 19.22 -0.90
C GLU A 95 -11.56 17.89 -0.14
N THR A 96 -12.71 17.24 -0.06
CA THR A 96 -12.86 15.92 0.59
C THR A 96 -12.00 14.85 -0.09
N ILE A 97 -11.86 14.88 -1.42
CA ILE A 97 -10.95 13.97 -2.15
C ILE A 97 -9.50 14.13 -1.66
N ILE A 98 -9.01 15.37 -1.56
CA ILE A 98 -7.64 15.68 -1.12
C ILE A 98 -7.46 15.29 0.35
N GLU A 99 -8.39 15.67 1.22
CA GLU A 99 -8.34 15.35 2.65
C GLU A 99 -8.36 13.85 2.92
N THR A 100 -9.22 13.10 2.24
CA THR A 100 -9.30 11.64 2.40
C THR A 100 -8.00 10.97 1.95
N SER A 101 -7.41 11.44 0.85
CA SER A 101 -6.10 10.96 0.39
C SER A 101 -4.99 11.27 1.39
N ALA A 102 -4.99 12.49 1.95
CA ALA A 102 -4.01 12.91 2.95
C ALA A 102 -4.15 12.07 4.24
N LYS A 103 -5.38 11.88 4.73
CA LYS A 103 -5.71 11.05 5.89
C LYS A 103 -5.23 9.61 5.73
N GLN A 104 -5.48 8.96 4.56
CA GLN A 104 -4.99 7.62 4.27
C GLN A 104 -3.46 7.56 4.32
N ASN A 105 -2.79 8.52 3.69
CA ASN A 105 -1.33 8.55 3.66
C ASN A 105 -0.72 8.76 5.04
N GLU A 106 -1.23 9.70 5.83
CA GLU A 106 -0.76 9.97 7.18
C GLU A 106 -0.86 8.73 8.07
N ARG A 107 -2.03 8.08 8.08
CA ARG A 107 -2.27 6.85 8.84
C ARG A 107 -1.35 5.72 8.39
N PHE A 108 -1.17 5.57 7.08
CA PHE A 108 -0.35 4.50 6.53
C PHE A 108 1.14 4.72 6.82
N TYR A 109 1.66 5.95 6.67
CA TYR A 109 3.03 6.25 7.06
C TYR A 109 3.27 6.06 8.54
N LYS A 110 2.32 6.47 9.39
CA LYS A 110 2.40 6.26 10.83
C LYS A 110 2.42 4.77 11.19
N LEU A 111 1.62 3.95 10.50
CA LEU A 111 1.67 2.50 10.66
C LEU A 111 3.07 1.95 10.34
N LEU A 112 3.69 2.39 9.23
CA LEU A 112 5.03 1.92 8.84
C LEU A 112 6.10 2.36 9.83
N GLU A 113 5.99 3.57 10.41
CA GLU A 113 6.87 4.02 11.49
C GLU A 113 6.70 3.17 12.76
N ASP A 114 5.46 2.86 13.14
CA ASP A 114 5.17 2.03 14.31
C ASP A 114 5.64 0.58 14.09
N LEU A 115 5.53 0.02 12.88
CA LEU A 115 6.10 -1.28 12.49
C LEU A 115 7.65 -1.27 12.57
N ASP A 116 8.30 -0.23 12.05
CA ASP A 116 9.75 -0.05 12.16
C ASP A 116 10.18 0.02 13.63
N ALA A 117 9.48 0.80 14.46
CA ALA A 117 9.75 0.94 15.90
C ALA A 117 9.57 -0.37 16.67
N ALA A 118 8.64 -1.23 16.23
CA ALA A 118 8.44 -2.57 16.76
C ALA A 118 9.48 -3.59 16.26
N GLY A 119 10.39 -3.19 15.35
CA GLY A 119 11.39 -4.05 14.73
C GLY A 119 10.83 -5.00 13.67
N LEU A 120 9.64 -4.68 13.12
CA LEU A 120 8.91 -5.47 12.13
C LEU A 120 9.01 -4.90 10.71
N GLY A 121 9.60 -3.72 10.52
CA GLY A 121 9.62 -3.01 9.24
C GLY A 121 10.24 -3.80 8.08
N THR A 122 11.23 -4.65 8.34
CA THR A 122 11.86 -5.54 7.34
C THR A 122 11.15 -6.90 7.18
N GLU A 123 10.17 -7.19 8.03
CA GLU A 123 9.41 -8.46 8.03
C GLU A 123 8.07 -8.33 7.29
N VAL A 124 7.78 -7.14 6.76
CA VAL A 124 6.55 -6.83 6.04
C VAL A 124 6.84 -6.22 4.69
N MET A 125 5.93 -6.41 3.74
CA MET A 125 5.92 -5.68 2.47
C MET A 125 4.71 -4.75 2.45
N SER A 126 4.92 -3.46 2.15
CA SER A 126 3.87 -2.46 2.13
C SER A 126 3.59 -1.98 0.71
N LEU A 127 2.31 -1.91 0.33
CA LEU A 127 1.84 -1.30 -0.91
C LEU A 127 0.93 -0.13 -0.59
N SER A 128 1.35 1.06 -0.98
CA SER A 128 0.65 2.30 -0.66
C SER A 128 -0.49 2.62 -1.64
N THR A 129 -1.29 3.62 -1.31
CA THR A 129 -2.23 4.24 -2.26
C THR A 129 -1.59 5.38 -3.06
N ALA A 130 -0.45 5.90 -2.61
CA ALA A 130 0.14 7.13 -3.12
C ALA A 130 1.60 6.96 -3.56
N GLN A 131 2.13 8.07 -4.03
CA GLN A 131 3.51 8.19 -4.49
C GLN A 131 4.48 8.15 -3.31
N CYS A 132 5.68 7.59 -3.54
CA CYS A 132 6.79 7.70 -2.59
C CYS A 132 7.15 9.17 -2.30
N ARG A 133 7.32 9.51 -1.01
CA ARG A 133 7.63 10.86 -0.53
C ARG A 133 8.94 10.93 0.27
N ASN A 134 9.78 9.90 0.22
CA ASN A 134 11.04 9.85 0.98
C ASN A 134 12.06 10.90 0.55
N CYS A 135 11.93 11.44 -0.67
CA CYS A 135 12.84 12.44 -1.23
C CYS A 135 12.05 13.63 -1.77
N LYS A 136 12.56 14.84 -1.57
CA LYS A 136 12.02 16.04 -2.22
C LYS A 136 12.09 15.92 -3.75
N THR A 137 13.20 15.35 -4.26
CA THR A 137 13.39 15.01 -5.67
C THR A 137 13.96 13.60 -5.75
N CYS A 138 13.32 12.73 -6.55
CA CYS A 138 13.78 11.36 -6.77
C CYS A 138 15.06 11.36 -7.63
N THR A 139 15.94 10.39 -7.37
CA THR A 139 17.19 10.19 -8.14
C THR A 139 16.98 9.44 -9.46
N TYR A 140 15.76 8.97 -9.73
CA TYR A 140 15.45 8.26 -10.97
C TYR A 140 15.59 9.16 -12.19
N PRO A 141 16.16 8.68 -13.32
CA PRO A 141 16.79 7.37 -13.50
C PRO A 141 18.31 7.36 -13.24
N ASP A 142 18.91 8.51 -12.98
CA ASP A 142 20.34 8.76 -13.11
C ASP A 142 21.18 8.14 -11.99
N GLU A 143 20.61 8.04 -10.77
CA GLU A 143 21.28 7.47 -9.60
C GLU A 143 20.38 6.47 -8.87
N PRO A 144 20.93 5.49 -8.13
CA PRO A 144 20.15 4.55 -7.33
C PRO A 144 19.22 5.24 -6.32
N CYS A 145 18.15 4.55 -5.94
CA CYS A 145 17.25 5.02 -4.88
C CYS A 145 18.04 5.21 -3.57
N ARG A 146 17.89 6.38 -2.93
CA ARG A 146 18.56 6.67 -1.64
C ARG A 146 18.02 5.83 -0.47
N PHE A 147 16.79 5.35 -0.61
CA PHE A 147 16.07 4.61 0.44
C PHE A 147 15.38 3.38 -0.16
N PRO A 148 16.13 2.39 -0.71
CA PRO A 148 15.55 1.25 -1.41
C PRO A 148 14.60 0.45 -0.52
N ASP A 149 14.97 0.22 0.75
CA ASP A 149 14.19 -0.58 1.71
C ASP A 149 12.97 0.15 2.27
N LYS A 150 12.91 1.48 2.09
CA LYS A 150 11.78 2.34 2.51
C LYS A 150 11.01 2.90 1.32
N ARG A 151 11.23 2.35 0.14
CA ARG A 151 10.56 2.79 -1.08
C ARG A 151 9.10 2.34 -1.07
N PHE A 152 8.19 3.30 -1.25
CA PHE A 152 6.75 3.03 -1.31
C PHE A 152 6.31 2.83 -2.76
N VAL A 153 5.95 1.60 -3.11
CA VAL A 153 5.30 1.27 -4.38
C VAL A 153 3.79 1.23 -4.14
N SER A 154 3.01 1.76 -5.06
CA SER A 154 1.54 1.70 -4.92
C SER A 154 0.99 0.35 -5.38
N MET A 155 -0.19 -0.03 -4.88
CA MET A 155 -0.89 -1.23 -5.32
C MET A 155 -1.06 -1.24 -6.85
N SER A 156 -1.44 -0.11 -7.46
CA SER A 156 -1.59 0.00 -8.92
C SER A 156 -0.25 -0.15 -9.66
N ALA A 157 0.83 0.46 -9.16
CA ALA A 157 2.17 0.32 -9.74
C ALA A 157 2.70 -1.12 -9.64
N SER A 158 2.23 -1.88 -8.66
CA SER A 158 2.49 -3.32 -8.50
C SER A 158 1.55 -4.19 -9.34
N GLY A 159 0.63 -3.61 -10.10
CA GLY A 159 -0.34 -4.35 -10.91
C GLY A 159 -1.49 -4.97 -10.10
N VAL A 160 -1.62 -4.67 -8.81
CA VAL A 160 -2.62 -5.27 -7.92
C VAL A 160 -4.02 -4.77 -8.27
N LEU A 161 -4.93 -5.69 -8.57
CA LEU A 161 -6.35 -5.39 -8.79
C LEU A 161 -7.05 -5.11 -7.46
N VAL A 162 -7.06 -3.83 -7.06
CA VAL A 162 -7.51 -3.38 -5.73
C VAL A 162 -8.95 -3.80 -5.43
N ALA A 163 -9.86 -3.72 -6.42
CA ALA A 163 -11.26 -4.11 -6.24
C ALA A 163 -11.41 -5.58 -5.82
N GLU A 164 -10.65 -6.48 -6.46
CA GLU A 164 -10.65 -7.91 -6.12
C GLU A 164 -9.99 -8.15 -4.75
N THR A 165 -8.90 -7.43 -4.46
CA THR A 165 -8.23 -7.51 -3.15
C THR A 165 -9.18 -7.09 -2.01
N CYS A 166 -9.92 -6.00 -2.16
CA CYS A 166 -10.95 -5.58 -1.19
C CYS A 166 -12.02 -6.65 -1.00
N ARG A 167 -12.53 -7.22 -2.11
CA ARG A 167 -13.53 -8.29 -2.07
C ARG A 167 -13.01 -9.52 -1.31
N LYS A 168 -11.77 -9.93 -1.53
CA LYS A 168 -11.12 -11.05 -0.84
C LYS A 168 -10.90 -10.75 0.65
N ALA A 169 -10.56 -9.51 0.97
CA ALA A 169 -10.39 -9.05 2.35
C ALA A 169 -11.72 -8.81 3.09
N GLY A 170 -12.87 -8.97 2.43
CA GLY A 170 -14.18 -8.80 3.05
C GLY A 170 -14.57 -7.35 3.31
N ILE A 171 -13.95 -6.38 2.60
CA ILE A 171 -14.28 -4.96 2.70
C ILE A 171 -14.79 -4.41 1.36
N PRO A 172 -15.66 -3.39 1.36
CA PRO A 172 -16.14 -2.77 0.12
C PRO A 172 -15.01 -2.07 -0.63
N TYR A 173 -14.99 -2.19 -1.96
CA TYR A 173 -14.18 -1.31 -2.82
C TYR A 173 -14.92 0.00 -3.11
N ASN A 174 -16.24 -0.05 -3.22
CA ASN A 174 -17.14 1.09 -3.43
C ASN A 174 -18.10 1.18 -2.25
N HIS A 175 -18.13 2.33 -1.60
CA HIS A 175 -18.95 2.58 -0.40
C HIS A 175 -20.30 3.26 -0.72
N GLY A 176 -20.66 3.32 -2.01
CA GLY A 176 -21.94 3.89 -2.46
C GLY A 176 -21.78 5.25 -3.14
N LYS A 177 -22.93 5.89 -3.34
CA LYS A 177 -22.99 7.19 -4.04
C LYS A 177 -22.26 8.26 -3.23
N ASN A 178 -21.57 9.15 -3.93
CA ASN A 178 -20.82 10.27 -3.36
C ASN A 178 -19.80 9.82 -2.30
N THR A 179 -19.06 8.72 -2.55
CA THR A 179 -17.95 8.29 -1.67
C THR A 179 -16.65 8.16 -2.44
N ILE A 180 -15.55 8.40 -1.74
CA ILE A 180 -14.20 8.10 -2.21
C ILE A 180 -13.49 7.22 -1.18
N ALA A 181 -12.73 6.22 -1.63
CA ALA A 181 -11.91 5.38 -0.76
C ALA A 181 -10.49 5.30 -1.28
N TYR A 182 -9.53 5.43 -0.37
CA TYR A 182 -8.11 5.22 -0.63
C TYR A 182 -7.65 3.97 0.10
N THR A 183 -7.00 3.06 -0.64
CA THR A 183 -6.68 1.71 -0.17
C THR A 183 -5.17 1.48 -0.19
N SER A 184 -4.65 0.93 0.88
CA SER A 184 -3.27 0.43 1.01
C SER A 184 -3.28 -0.97 1.61
N CYS A 185 -2.18 -1.69 1.53
CA CYS A 185 -2.08 -2.97 2.21
C CYS A 185 -0.67 -3.24 2.77
N VAL A 186 -0.63 -4.14 3.75
CA VAL A 186 0.59 -4.68 4.36
C VAL A 186 0.54 -6.19 4.27
N LEU A 187 1.57 -6.79 3.68
CA LEU A 187 1.76 -8.23 3.59
C LEU A 187 2.70 -8.68 4.71
N TYR A 188 2.41 -9.82 5.35
CA TYR A 188 3.15 -10.33 6.51
C TYR A 188 2.98 -11.85 6.68
N ASN A 189 3.79 -12.46 7.58
CA ASN A 189 3.82 -13.90 7.84
C ASN A 189 3.33 -14.30 9.24
#